data_39289704aeba8a38ce645ed99efa56d4
#
_entry.id   39289704aeba8a38ce645ed99efa56d4
#
_cell.length_a   1.000
_cell.length_b   1.000
_cell.length_c   1.000
_cell.angle_alpha   90.00
_cell.angle_beta   90.00
_cell.angle_gamma   90.00
#
_symmetry.space_group_name_H-M   'P 1'
#
loop_
_entity.id
_entity.type
_entity.pdbx_description
1 polymer ?
#
loop_
_entity_poly.entity_id
_entity_poly.type
_entity_poly.pdbx_seq_one_letter_code
_entity_poly.pdbx_strand_id
1 'polypeptide(L)' 'MSLEERVMELESRMAFQDDTIQALNDVLVKQRRELDHLQLQMAAI' A
#
# COMPACT_ATOMS: atom_id res chain seq x y z
N MET A 1 -30.10 -0.42 12.86
CA MET A 1 -29.15 0.36 12.05
C MET A 1 -29.84 1.05 10.90
N SER A 2 -29.67 2.35 10.77
CA SER A 2 -30.18 3.08 9.61
C SER A 2 -29.26 2.87 8.41
N LEU A 3 -29.78 3.14 7.23
CA LEU A 3 -29.00 3.08 6.00
C LEU A 3 -27.84 4.10 6.04
N GLU A 4 -28.10 5.26 6.61
CA GLU A 4 -27.08 6.31 6.73
C GLU A 4 -25.89 5.86 7.60
N GLU A 5 -26.17 5.20 8.71
CA GLU A 5 -25.12 4.66 9.59
C GLU A 5 -24.30 3.62 8.87
N ARG A 6 -24.95 2.77 8.08
CA ARG A 6 -24.24 1.74 7.31
C ARG A 6 -23.34 2.35 6.24
N VAL A 7 -23.81 3.39 5.58
CA VAL A 7 -23.01 4.10 4.58
C VAL A 7 -21.80 4.76 5.23
N MET A 8 -21.98 5.40 6.38
CA MET A 8 -20.89 6.02 7.11
C MET A 8 -19.83 5.00 7.54
N GLU A 9 -20.27 3.84 8.00
CA GLU A 9 -19.37 2.77 8.37
C GLU A 9 -18.57 2.26 7.17
N LEU A 10 -19.22 2.07 6.04
CA LEU A 10 -18.56 1.64 4.81
C LEU A 10 -17.55 2.67 4.32
N GLU A 11 -17.90 3.94 4.39
CA GLU A 11 -16.98 5.01 4.01
C GLU A 11 -15.72 5.02 4.89
N SER A 12 -15.90 4.81 6.20
CA SER A 12 -14.76 4.71 7.12
C SER A 12 -13.87 3.53 6.79
N ARG A 13 -14.47 2.39 6.46
CA ARG A 13 -13.71 1.19 6.07
C ARG A 13 -12.95 1.41 4.77
N MET A 14 -13.57 2.06 3.81
CA MET A 14 -12.93 2.37 2.54
C MET A 14 -11.74 3.31 2.73
N ALA A 15 -11.87 4.33 3.56
CA ALA A 15 -10.77 5.24 3.86
C ALA A 15 -9.61 4.50 4.53
N PHE A 16 -9.92 3.61 5.47
CA PHE A 16 -8.90 2.79 6.13
C PHE A 16 -8.20 1.87 5.14
N GLN A 17 -8.94 1.25 4.23
CA GLN A 17 -8.37 0.39 3.20
C GLN A 17 -7.49 1.17 2.24
N ASP A 18 -7.90 2.36 1.85
CA ASP A 18 -7.09 3.21 0.98
C ASP A 18 -5.74 3.55 1.62
N ASP A 19 -5.75 3.90 2.90
CA ASP A 19 -4.53 4.18 3.65
C ASP A 19 -3.63 2.94 3.71
N THR A 20 -4.21 1.78 3.94
CA THR A 20 -3.48 0.52 3.98
C THR A 20 -2.86 0.20 2.62
N ILE A 21 -3.61 0.39 1.55
CA ILE A 21 -3.12 0.16 0.20
C ILE A 21 -1.96 1.10 -0.13
N GLN A 22 -2.06 2.37 0.25
CA GLN A 22 -0.97 3.32 0.03
C GLN A 22 0.28 2.92 0.80
N ALA A 23 0.13 2.52 2.06
CA ALA A 23 1.26 2.07 2.87
C ALA A 23 1.93 0.84 2.26
N LEU A 24 1.14 -0.14 1.80
CA LEU A 24 1.66 -1.32 1.13
C LEU A 24 2.35 -0.97 -0.18
N ASN A 25 1.78 -0.05 -0.94
CA ASN A 25 2.39 0.39 -2.19
C ASN A 25 3.75 1.05 -1.94
N ASP A 26 3.87 1.86 -0.90
CA ASP A 26 5.14 2.50 -0.53
C ASP A 26 6.19 1.45 -0.17
N VAL A 27 5.79 0.41 0.58
CA VAL A 27 6.69 -0.70 0.92
C VAL A 27 7.14 -1.44 -0.35
N LEU A 28 6.22 -1.70 -1.27
CA LEU A 28 6.54 -2.38 -2.53
C LEU A 28 7.52 -1.57 -3.39
N VAL A 29 7.32 -0.27 -3.47
CA VAL A 29 8.23 0.61 -4.21
C VAL A 29 9.62 0.58 -3.59
N LYS A 30 9.70 0.64 -2.26
CA LYS A 30 10.97 0.58 -1.55
C LYS A 30 11.67 -0.75 -1.78
N GLN A 31 10.95 -1.85 -1.70
CA GLN A 31 11.51 -3.18 -1.95
C GLN A 31 12.00 -3.32 -3.39
N ARG A 32 11.27 -2.78 -4.34
CA ARG A 32 11.68 -2.79 -5.74
C ARG A 32 13.00 -2.07 -5.94
N ARG A 33 13.16 -0.92 -5.29
CA ARG A 33 14.43 -0.17 -5.34
C ARG A 33 15.59 -0.97 -4.75
N GLU A 34 15.33 -1.65 -3.64
CA GLU A 34 16.34 -2.51 -3.00
C GLU A 34 16.74 -3.66 -3.91
N LEU A 35 15.77 -4.31 -4.56
CA LEU A 35 16.05 -5.38 -5.50
C LEU A 35 16.83 -4.87 -6.71
N ASP A 36 16.46 -3.76 -7.27
CA ASP A 36 17.16 -3.16 -8.40
C ASP A 36 18.61 -2.83 -8.02
N HIS A 37 18.82 -2.30 -6.81
CA HIS A 37 20.14 -1.99 -6.31
C HIS A 37 21.00 -3.25 -6.16
N LEU A 38 20.42 -4.32 -5.61
CA LEU A 38 21.10 -5.60 -5.49
C LEU A 38 21.46 -6.19 -6.85
N GLN A 39 20.56 -6.10 -7.82
CA GLN A 39 20.83 -6.58 -9.18
C GLN A 39 21.97 -5.81 -9.83
N LEU A 40 22.02 -4.49 -9.64
CA LEU A 40 23.12 -3.67 -10.15
C LEU A 40 24.45 -4.07 -9.52
N GLN A 41 24.46 -4.32 -8.21
CA GLN A 41 25.67 -4.75 -7.52
C GLN A 41 26.14 -6.12 -8.03
N MET A 42 25.22 -7.03 -8.27
CA MET A 42 25.57 -8.35 -8.80
C MET A 42 26.05 -8.26 -10.25
N ALA A 43 25.49 -7.38 -11.04
CA ALA A 43 25.89 -7.20 -12.43
C ALA A 43 27.25 -6.51 -12.56
N ALA A 44 27.67 -5.78 -11.54
CA ALA A 44 28.96 -5.08 -11.54
C ALA A 44 30.14 -5.98 -11.23
N ILE A 45 29.87 -7.19 -10.75
CA ILE A 45 30.89 -8.19 -10.47
C ILE A 45 31.23 -8.95 -11.73
#